data_bd6063d106c6940e189022d9edcf3b4a
#
_entry.id   bd6063d106c6940e189022d9edcf3b4a
#
_cell.length_a   1.000
_cell.length_b   1.000
_cell.length_c   1.000
_cell.angle_alpha   90.00
_cell.angle_beta   90.00
_cell.angle_gamma   90.00
#
_symmetry.space_group_name_H-M   'P 1'
#
loop_
_entity.id
_entity.type
_entity.pdbx_description
1 polymer ?
#
loop_
_entity_poly.entity_id
_entity_poly.type
_entity_poly.pdbx_seq_one_letter_code
_entity_poly.pdbx_strand_id
1 'polypeptide(L)'
;PKMVRAAGDRIRQALRAGGWQDGMPLHDTMLVVVGRGASDPDANSNVAKVMRLLWEGLGFGWGETAYSGVTFPLVGPALEHATRLGYRRIVVFPYFLFTGILVRRIYDQTDAVASRHGDIEFIKAPYLGAHDLVVETFVDRLDEVMVGTNNMNCQMCKYREQVLGFEAEVG
;
A
#
# COMPACT_ATOMS: atom_id res chain seq x y z
N PRO A 1 -3.30 6.44 12.12
CA PRO A 1 -4.29 7.18 11.34
C PRO A 1 -3.68 8.16 10.34
N LYS A 2 -2.63 8.98 10.70
CA LYS A 2 -2.04 10.00 9.80
C LYS A 2 -1.52 9.40 8.49
N MET A 3 -0.77 8.31 8.54
CA MET A 3 -0.23 7.63 7.35
C MET A 3 -1.33 7.10 6.41
N VAL A 4 -2.41 6.54 6.97
CA VAL A 4 -3.56 6.07 6.16
C VAL A 4 -4.29 7.25 5.50
N ARG A 5 -4.43 8.37 6.21
CA ARG A 5 -5.01 9.61 5.64
C ARG A 5 -4.15 10.15 4.51
N ALA A 6 -2.83 10.26 4.72
CA ALA A 6 -1.89 10.69 3.67
C ALA A 6 -1.98 9.80 2.42
N ALA A 7 -2.03 8.48 2.61
CA ALA A 7 -2.22 7.53 1.52
C ALA A 7 -3.56 7.74 0.80
N GLY A 8 -4.65 7.92 1.54
CA GLY A 8 -5.96 8.24 0.97
C GLY A 8 -5.96 9.53 0.15
N ASP A 9 -5.27 10.57 0.61
CA ASP A 9 -5.16 11.84 -0.11
C ASP A 9 -4.37 11.68 -1.43
N ARG A 10 -3.28 10.89 -1.43
CA ARG A 10 -2.53 10.56 -2.65
C ARG A 10 -3.37 9.78 -3.67
N ILE A 11 -4.15 8.83 -3.19
CA ILE A 11 -5.08 8.05 -4.03
C ILE A 11 -6.16 8.96 -4.62
N ARG A 12 -6.80 9.80 -3.80
CA ARG A 12 -7.81 10.76 -4.28
C ARG A 12 -7.22 11.76 -5.29
N GLN A 13 -5.98 12.22 -5.06
CA GLN A 13 -5.27 13.08 -6.00
C GLN A 13 -5.18 12.44 -7.40
N ALA A 14 -4.79 11.17 -7.47
CA ALA A 14 -4.70 10.44 -8.74
C ALA A 14 -6.06 10.20 -9.39
N LEU A 15 -7.07 9.82 -8.59
CA LEU A 15 -8.45 9.63 -9.06
C LEU A 15 -9.02 10.92 -9.66
N ARG A 16 -8.82 12.06 -8.99
CA ARG A 16 -9.29 13.37 -9.51
C ARG A 16 -8.60 13.75 -10.81
N ALA A 17 -7.29 13.46 -10.95
CA ALA A 17 -6.56 13.68 -12.21
C ALA A 17 -7.12 12.81 -13.35
N GLY A 18 -7.70 11.64 -13.04
CA GLY A 18 -8.44 10.77 -13.96
C GLY A 18 -9.92 11.11 -14.12
N GLY A 19 -10.38 12.27 -13.61
CA GLY A 19 -11.76 12.73 -13.77
C GLY A 19 -12.76 12.29 -12.70
N TRP A 20 -12.32 11.55 -11.67
CA TRP A 20 -13.16 11.22 -10.53
C TRP A 20 -13.45 12.48 -9.68
N GLN A 21 -14.66 12.59 -9.16
CA GLN A 21 -15.08 13.65 -8.24
C GLN A 21 -15.46 13.07 -6.88
N ASP A 22 -15.27 13.85 -5.84
CA ASP A 22 -15.60 13.44 -4.48
C ASP A 22 -17.09 13.05 -4.38
N GLY A 23 -17.33 11.88 -3.80
CA GLY A 23 -18.68 11.30 -3.69
C GLY A 23 -19.08 10.37 -4.84
N MET A 24 -18.33 10.31 -5.94
CA MET A 24 -18.57 9.29 -6.96
C MET A 24 -18.25 7.90 -6.41
N PRO A 25 -19.07 6.87 -6.68
CA PRO A 25 -18.81 5.52 -6.22
C PRO A 25 -17.54 4.92 -6.86
N LEU A 26 -16.81 4.12 -6.10
CA LEU A 26 -15.60 3.41 -6.53
C LEU A 26 -15.79 1.87 -6.54
N HIS A 27 -17.04 1.39 -6.51
CA HIS A 27 -17.33 -0.05 -6.45
C HIS A 27 -16.96 -0.81 -7.74
N ASP A 28 -16.74 -0.12 -8.86
CA ASP A 28 -16.22 -0.68 -10.12
C ASP A 28 -14.71 -0.52 -10.26
N THR A 29 -14.06 -0.03 -9.22
CA THR A 29 -12.62 0.25 -9.17
C THR A 29 -11.95 -0.62 -8.13
N MET A 30 -10.81 -1.19 -8.48
CA MET A 30 -9.96 -1.98 -7.59
C MET A 30 -8.76 -1.17 -7.12
N LEU A 31 -8.36 -1.35 -5.86
CA LEU A 31 -7.15 -0.78 -5.30
C LEU A 31 -6.06 -1.85 -5.17
N VAL A 32 -4.88 -1.59 -5.70
CA VAL A 32 -3.68 -2.40 -5.47
C VAL A 32 -2.66 -1.56 -4.70
N VAL A 33 -2.43 -1.90 -3.44
CA VAL A 33 -1.40 -1.25 -2.60
C VAL A 33 -0.10 -2.03 -2.71
N VAL A 34 0.94 -1.34 -3.14
CA VAL A 34 2.25 -1.96 -3.37
C VAL A 34 3.19 -1.60 -2.23
N GLY A 35 3.57 -2.61 -1.42
CA GLY A 35 4.61 -2.51 -0.41
C GLY A 35 6.01 -2.80 -0.97
N ARG A 36 7.05 -2.50 -0.18
CA ARG A 36 8.42 -2.86 -0.53
C ARG A 36 8.60 -4.38 -0.56
N GLY A 37 7.98 -5.07 0.37
CA GLY A 37 8.22 -6.46 0.69
C GLY A 37 9.37 -6.64 1.70
N ALA A 38 9.22 -7.63 2.55
CA ALA A 38 10.17 -8.00 3.57
C ALA A 38 10.15 -9.51 3.80
N SER A 39 11.23 -10.07 4.38
CA SER A 39 11.23 -11.44 4.92
C SER A 39 10.44 -11.53 6.23
N ASP A 40 10.24 -10.39 6.90
CA ASP A 40 9.44 -10.28 8.11
C ASP A 40 7.93 -10.28 7.78
N PRO A 41 7.17 -11.30 8.24
CA PRO A 41 5.72 -11.37 8.00
C PRO A 41 4.95 -10.23 8.67
N ASP A 42 5.42 -9.68 9.80
CA ASP A 42 4.75 -8.59 10.48
C ASP A 42 4.81 -7.29 9.64
N ALA A 43 5.96 -7.01 9.04
CA ALA A 43 6.10 -5.90 8.09
C ALA A 43 5.15 -6.03 6.88
N ASN A 44 5.02 -7.22 6.32
CA ASN A 44 4.09 -7.47 5.20
C ASN A 44 2.63 -7.37 5.65
N SER A 45 2.30 -7.86 6.85
CA SER A 45 0.94 -7.76 7.41
C SER A 45 0.51 -6.31 7.62
N ASN A 46 1.43 -5.42 7.95
CA ASN A 46 1.14 -3.99 8.09
C ASN A 46 0.72 -3.34 6.76
N VAL A 47 1.30 -3.77 5.63
CA VAL A 47 0.84 -3.33 4.30
C VAL A 47 -0.58 -3.81 4.03
N ALA A 48 -0.91 -5.07 4.37
CA ALA A 48 -2.24 -5.62 4.22
C ALA A 48 -3.28 -4.88 5.10
N LYS A 49 -2.93 -4.51 6.32
CA LYS A 49 -3.78 -3.69 7.20
C LYS A 49 -4.05 -2.31 6.60
N VAL A 50 -3.02 -1.65 6.08
CA VAL A 50 -3.16 -0.34 5.42
C VAL A 50 -4.04 -0.46 4.18
N MET A 51 -3.82 -1.48 3.34
CA MET A 51 -4.65 -1.76 2.16
C MET A 51 -6.11 -1.91 2.56
N ARG A 52 -6.41 -2.70 3.58
CA ARG A 52 -7.78 -2.92 4.07
C ARG A 52 -8.45 -1.64 4.51
N LEU A 53 -7.75 -0.80 5.29
CA LEU A 53 -8.26 0.49 5.75
C LEU A 53 -8.53 1.47 4.59
N LEU A 54 -7.69 1.46 3.55
CA LEU A 54 -7.87 2.29 2.37
C LEU A 54 -9.02 1.79 1.51
N TRP A 55 -9.07 0.50 1.24
CA TRP A 55 -10.13 -0.11 0.44
C TRP A 55 -11.52 0.18 1.03
N GLU A 56 -11.72 -0.19 2.30
CA GLU A 56 -13.01 0.02 2.97
C GLU A 56 -13.32 1.50 3.19
N GLY A 57 -12.32 2.29 3.62
CA GLY A 57 -12.50 3.70 3.94
C GLY A 57 -12.75 4.60 2.74
N LEU A 58 -12.32 4.20 1.54
CA LEU A 58 -12.56 4.94 0.29
C LEU A 58 -13.71 4.35 -0.55
N GLY A 59 -14.22 3.16 -0.19
CA GLY A 59 -15.34 2.52 -0.87
C GLY A 59 -14.99 1.89 -2.22
N PHE A 60 -13.77 1.40 -2.39
CA PHE A 60 -13.39 0.61 -3.56
C PHE A 60 -14.17 -0.72 -3.61
N GLY A 61 -14.40 -1.25 -4.80
CA GLY A 61 -15.04 -2.55 -4.97
C GLY A 61 -14.22 -3.70 -4.43
N TRP A 62 -12.88 -3.61 -4.53
CA TRP A 62 -11.94 -4.60 -4.03
C TRP A 62 -10.57 -3.98 -3.72
N GLY A 63 -9.79 -4.67 -2.89
CA GLY A 63 -8.42 -4.29 -2.56
C GLY A 63 -7.49 -5.49 -2.48
N GLU A 64 -6.27 -5.33 -3.02
CA GLU A 64 -5.20 -6.33 -2.98
C GLU A 64 -3.87 -5.69 -2.59
N THR A 65 -2.96 -6.52 -2.08
CA THR A 65 -1.56 -6.14 -1.86
C THR A 65 -0.65 -6.75 -2.92
N ALA A 66 0.37 -5.99 -3.30
CA ALA A 66 1.48 -6.49 -4.09
C ALA A 66 2.79 -5.98 -3.49
N TYR A 67 3.92 -6.55 -3.91
CA TYR A 67 5.22 -6.19 -3.38
C TYR A 67 6.23 -5.94 -4.50
N SER A 68 7.11 -4.97 -4.30
CA SER A 68 8.15 -4.63 -5.27
C SER A 68 9.30 -5.64 -5.31
N GLY A 69 9.40 -6.51 -4.31
CA GLY A 69 10.41 -7.57 -4.19
C GLY A 69 10.31 -8.31 -2.86
N VAL A 70 11.20 -9.24 -2.63
CA VAL A 70 11.42 -10.04 -1.39
C VAL A 70 10.28 -11.02 -1.08
N THR A 71 9.02 -10.61 -1.18
CA THR A 71 7.85 -11.45 -0.92
C THR A 71 6.84 -11.37 -2.07
N PHE A 72 5.82 -12.22 -2.04
CA PHE A 72 4.82 -12.37 -3.08
C PHE A 72 3.43 -11.89 -2.61
N PRO A 73 2.53 -11.54 -3.56
CA PRO A 73 2.74 -11.50 -5.01
C PRO A 73 3.56 -10.28 -5.45
N LEU A 74 4.39 -10.47 -6.49
CA LEU A 74 5.09 -9.36 -7.14
C LEU A 74 4.12 -8.51 -7.97
N VAL A 75 4.49 -7.26 -8.26
CA VAL A 75 3.61 -6.27 -8.92
C VAL A 75 3.03 -6.79 -10.25
N GLY A 76 3.87 -7.24 -11.17
CA GLY A 76 3.40 -7.72 -12.48
C GLY A 76 2.38 -8.86 -12.36
N PRO A 77 2.71 -10.00 -11.71
CA PRO A 77 1.77 -11.09 -11.47
C PRO A 77 0.49 -10.69 -10.72
N ALA A 78 0.59 -9.80 -9.73
CA ALA A 78 -0.57 -9.31 -9.00
C ALA A 78 -1.52 -8.51 -9.90
N LEU A 79 -0.98 -7.63 -10.75
CA LEU A 79 -1.78 -6.84 -11.69
C LEU A 79 -2.41 -7.74 -12.77
N GLU A 80 -1.70 -8.73 -13.30
CA GLU A 80 -2.28 -9.73 -14.22
C GLU A 80 -3.41 -10.54 -13.56
N HIS A 81 -3.29 -10.84 -12.28
CA HIS A 81 -4.39 -11.45 -11.53
C HIS A 81 -5.57 -10.48 -11.39
N ALA A 82 -5.30 -9.22 -11.05
CA ALA A 82 -6.30 -8.18 -10.88
C ALA A 82 -7.15 -7.95 -12.15
N THR A 83 -6.55 -8.04 -13.35
CA THR A 83 -7.29 -7.89 -14.62
C THR A 83 -8.38 -8.92 -14.82
N ARG A 84 -8.26 -10.10 -14.18
CA ARG A 84 -9.25 -11.19 -14.29
C ARG A 84 -10.46 -11.01 -13.38
N LEU A 85 -10.42 -10.05 -12.45
CA LEU A 85 -11.49 -9.81 -11.49
C LEU A 85 -12.63 -8.95 -12.05
N GLY A 86 -12.50 -8.43 -13.28
CA GLY A 86 -13.58 -7.75 -14.00
C GLY A 86 -13.81 -6.29 -13.57
N TYR A 87 -12.88 -5.67 -12.87
CA TYR A 87 -12.95 -4.24 -12.54
C TYR A 87 -12.58 -3.39 -13.75
N ARG A 88 -13.33 -2.32 -13.97
CA ARG A 88 -13.11 -1.38 -15.10
C ARG A 88 -11.87 -0.51 -14.89
N ARG A 89 -11.50 -0.30 -13.64
CA ARG A 89 -10.39 0.56 -13.24
C ARG A 89 -9.56 -0.10 -12.14
N ILE A 90 -8.24 0.01 -12.24
CA ILE A 90 -7.30 -0.46 -11.23
C ILE A 90 -6.41 0.72 -10.82
N VAL A 91 -6.47 1.09 -9.54
CA VAL A 91 -5.58 2.10 -8.94
C VAL A 91 -4.39 1.38 -8.33
N VAL A 92 -3.20 1.72 -8.79
CA VAL A 92 -1.93 1.18 -8.26
C VAL A 92 -1.29 2.25 -7.38
N PHE A 93 -1.17 1.97 -6.09
CA PHE A 93 -0.62 2.89 -5.11
C PHE A 93 0.67 2.35 -4.48
N PRO A 94 1.84 2.95 -4.78
CA PRO A 94 3.09 2.64 -4.09
C PRO A 94 3.06 3.19 -2.65
N TYR A 95 3.02 2.31 -1.66
CA TYR A 95 3.11 2.69 -0.25
C TYR A 95 4.57 2.87 0.17
N PHE A 96 5.17 3.96 -0.32
CA PHE A 96 6.58 4.32 -0.15
C PHE A 96 6.71 5.76 0.34
N LEU A 97 7.68 5.99 1.23
CA LEU A 97 7.97 7.33 1.74
C LEU A 97 8.72 8.18 0.72
N PHE A 98 9.62 7.58 -0.04
CA PHE A 98 10.52 8.28 -0.94
C PHE A 98 10.43 7.73 -2.36
N THR A 99 10.76 8.58 -3.34
CA THR A 99 10.97 8.15 -4.72
C THR A 99 12.24 7.30 -4.85
N GLY A 100 12.35 6.58 -5.95
CA GLY A 100 13.53 5.79 -6.26
C GLY A 100 13.27 4.74 -7.32
N ILE A 101 14.27 3.89 -7.54
CA ILE A 101 14.22 2.85 -8.55
C ILE A 101 13.05 1.88 -8.36
N LEU A 102 12.66 1.61 -7.11
CA LEU A 102 11.54 0.70 -6.81
C LEU A 102 10.21 1.29 -7.24
N VAL A 103 9.94 2.57 -6.92
CA VAL A 103 8.71 3.25 -7.35
C VAL A 103 8.63 3.33 -8.87
N ARG A 104 9.75 3.66 -9.53
CA ARG A 104 9.82 3.67 -10.99
C ARG A 104 9.49 2.32 -11.58
N ARG A 105 10.11 1.25 -11.06
CA ARG A 105 9.85 -0.13 -11.49
C ARG A 105 8.39 -0.54 -11.30
N ILE A 106 7.72 -0.10 -10.23
CA ILE A 106 6.28 -0.34 -10.02
C ILE A 106 5.47 0.28 -11.16
N TYR A 107 5.78 1.53 -11.52
CA TYR A 107 5.08 2.21 -12.62
C TYR A 107 5.37 1.56 -13.97
N ASP A 108 6.63 1.20 -14.25
CA ASP A 108 7.00 0.52 -15.49
C ASP A 108 6.27 -0.84 -15.63
N GLN A 109 6.17 -1.62 -14.55
CA GLN A 109 5.41 -2.86 -14.54
C GLN A 109 3.91 -2.62 -14.71
N THR A 110 3.37 -1.56 -14.14
CA THR A 110 1.98 -1.17 -14.33
C THR A 110 1.71 -0.83 -15.79
N ASP A 111 2.57 -0.04 -16.42
CA ASP A 111 2.45 0.33 -17.84
C ASP A 111 2.57 -0.92 -18.75
N ALA A 112 3.47 -1.83 -18.42
CA ALA A 112 3.63 -3.08 -19.16
C ALA A 112 2.39 -3.99 -19.09
N VAL A 113 1.68 -4.03 -17.95
CA VAL A 113 0.40 -4.75 -17.85
C VAL A 113 -0.70 -3.97 -18.58
N ALA A 114 -0.82 -2.67 -18.34
CA ALA A 114 -1.84 -1.82 -18.96
C ALA A 114 -1.82 -1.89 -20.50
N SER A 115 -0.62 -1.97 -21.11
CA SER A 115 -0.47 -2.08 -22.56
C SER A 115 -1.10 -3.34 -23.17
N ARG A 116 -1.34 -4.38 -22.37
CA ARG A 116 -1.96 -5.63 -22.79
C ARG A 116 -3.47 -5.70 -22.50
N HIS A 117 -3.99 -4.77 -21.71
CA HIS A 117 -5.36 -4.75 -21.23
C HIS A 117 -6.00 -3.38 -21.47
N GLY A 118 -6.17 -3.03 -22.76
CA GLY A 118 -6.68 -1.71 -23.16
C GLY A 118 -8.14 -1.42 -22.80
N ASP A 119 -8.87 -2.39 -22.32
CA ASP A 119 -10.25 -2.30 -21.80
C ASP A 119 -10.31 -1.91 -20.32
N ILE A 120 -9.17 -1.91 -19.61
CA ILE A 120 -9.04 -1.57 -18.19
C ILE A 120 -8.25 -0.27 -18.04
N GLU A 121 -8.80 0.67 -17.28
CA GLU A 121 -8.11 1.92 -16.94
C GLU A 121 -7.16 1.68 -15.76
N PHE A 122 -5.85 1.89 -15.97
CA PHE A 122 -4.85 1.86 -14.90
C PHE A 122 -4.50 3.27 -14.45
N ILE A 123 -4.69 3.55 -13.16
CA ILE A 123 -4.32 4.82 -12.53
C ILE A 123 -3.13 4.60 -11.61
N LYS A 124 -2.02 5.27 -11.90
CA LYS A 124 -0.81 5.27 -11.05
C LYS A 124 -0.91 6.40 -10.03
N ALA A 125 -1.20 6.06 -8.77
CA ALA A 125 -1.20 7.03 -7.70
C ALA A 125 0.24 7.41 -7.30
N PRO A 126 0.51 8.67 -6.91
CA PRO A 126 1.82 9.05 -6.41
C PRO A 126 2.09 8.37 -5.06
N TYR A 127 3.38 8.12 -4.77
CA TYR A 127 3.82 7.64 -3.48
C TYR A 127 3.60 8.70 -2.38
N LEU A 128 3.80 8.35 -1.11
CA LEU A 128 3.53 9.25 0.03
C LEU A 128 4.29 10.57 -0.07
N GLY A 129 5.61 10.51 -0.26
CA GLY A 129 6.47 11.70 -0.39
C GLY A 129 6.43 12.61 0.83
N ALA A 130 6.72 13.87 0.62
CA ALA A 130 6.67 14.93 1.64
C ALA A 130 5.22 15.42 1.88
N HIS A 131 4.28 14.51 2.15
CA HIS A 131 2.94 14.88 2.56
C HIS A 131 2.97 15.39 4.01
N ASP A 132 2.21 16.44 4.33
CA ASP A 132 2.23 17.08 5.67
C ASP A 132 2.00 16.07 6.79
N LEU A 133 1.02 15.17 6.63
CA LEU A 133 0.73 14.12 7.62
C LEU A 133 1.86 13.07 7.75
N VAL A 134 2.71 12.91 6.74
CA VAL A 134 3.92 12.10 6.83
C VAL A 134 4.96 12.81 7.68
N VAL A 135 5.18 14.10 7.43
CA VAL A 135 6.09 14.94 8.23
C VAL A 135 5.65 14.98 9.68
N GLU A 136 4.35 15.23 9.94
CA GLU A 136 3.80 15.18 11.30
C GLU A 136 3.98 13.80 11.96
N THR A 137 3.91 12.70 11.20
CA THR A 137 4.17 11.37 11.76
C THR A 137 5.63 11.21 12.19
N PHE A 138 6.58 11.79 11.46
CA PHE A 138 7.98 11.80 11.89
C PHE A 138 8.16 12.58 13.19
N VAL A 139 7.51 13.75 13.33
CA VAL A 139 7.53 14.52 14.57
C VAL A 139 6.95 13.71 15.72
N ASP A 140 5.77 13.09 15.55
CA ASP A 140 5.18 12.22 16.57
C ASP A 140 6.15 11.10 17.01
N ARG A 141 6.86 10.46 16.06
CA ARG A 141 7.84 9.41 16.39
C ARG A 141 9.06 9.96 17.14
N LEU A 142 9.51 11.15 16.79
CA LEU A 142 10.59 11.82 17.51
C LEU A 142 10.17 12.13 18.94
N ASP A 143 8.99 12.71 19.14
CA ASP A 143 8.46 13.03 20.46
C ASP A 143 8.31 11.77 21.33
N GLU A 144 7.80 10.66 20.77
CA GLU A 144 7.72 9.37 21.47
C GLU A 144 9.09 8.88 21.96
N VAL A 145 10.13 9.01 21.13
CA VAL A 145 11.51 8.63 21.52
C VAL A 145 12.01 9.54 22.64
N MET A 146 11.74 10.85 22.57
CA MET A 146 12.18 11.82 23.58
C MET A 146 11.54 11.59 24.96
N VAL A 147 10.30 11.10 25.00
CA VAL A 147 9.60 10.78 26.26
C VAL A 147 9.72 9.30 26.66
N GLY A 148 10.47 8.49 25.91
CA GLY A 148 10.70 7.08 26.22
C GLY A 148 9.48 6.18 26.01
N THR A 149 8.56 6.56 25.11
CA THR A 149 7.40 5.74 24.74
C THR A 149 7.57 5.14 23.34
N ASN A 150 6.84 4.06 23.05
CA ASN A 150 6.79 3.47 21.71
C ASN A 150 5.39 2.92 21.44
N ASN A 151 4.63 3.65 20.63
CA ASN A 151 3.25 3.31 20.28
C ASN A 151 3.11 2.76 18.85
N MET A 152 4.21 2.41 18.18
CA MET A 152 4.17 1.99 16.78
C MET A 152 3.44 0.67 16.57
N ASN A 153 3.71 -0.33 17.42
CA ASN A 153 3.15 -1.67 17.33
C ASN A 153 2.83 -2.23 18.72
N CYS A 154 1.94 -3.23 18.79
CA CYS A 154 1.71 -3.95 20.01
C CYS A 154 2.98 -4.70 20.46
N GLN A 155 3.45 -4.41 21.67
CA GLN A 155 4.63 -5.04 22.26
C GLN A 155 4.30 -6.35 23.00
N MET A 156 3.03 -6.67 23.16
CA MET A 156 2.58 -7.77 24.02
C MET A 156 2.48 -9.12 23.30
N CYS A 157 2.54 -9.15 21.99
CA CYS A 157 2.40 -10.38 21.22
C CYS A 157 3.75 -11.11 21.10
N LYS A 158 3.84 -12.30 21.66
CA LYS A 158 5.06 -13.14 21.58
C LYS A 158 5.45 -13.51 20.15
N TYR A 159 4.48 -13.57 19.22
CA TYR A 159 4.74 -13.89 17.80
C TYR A 159 5.38 -12.75 17.03
N ARG A 160 5.61 -11.63 17.65
CA ARG A 160 6.38 -10.55 17.09
C ARG A 160 7.86 -10.89 16.94
N GLU A 161 8.39 -11.63 17.92
CA GLU A 161 9.80 -12.03 17.99
C GLU A 161 10.02 -13.48 17.54
N GLN A 162 8.94 -14.27 17.51
CA GLN A 162 9.01 -15.71 17.20
C GLN A 162 8.00 -16.05 16.10
N VAL A 163 8.47 -16.78 15.09
CA VAL A 163 7.58 -17.40 14.09
C VAL A 163 7.00 -18.69 14.68
N LEU A 164 5.69 -18.86 14.55
CA LEU A 164 4.98 -20.08 15.00
C LEU A 164 5.62 -21.33 14.37
N GLY A 165 6.00 -22.27 15.23
CA GLY A 165 6.67 -23.52 14.83
C GLY A 165 8.20 -23.45 14.77
N PHE A 166 8.80 -22.27 15.01
CA PHE A 166 10.26 -22.06 15.02
C PHE A 166 10.76 -21.47 16.33
N GLU A 167 10.01 -21.65 17.41
CA GLU A 167 10.31 -21.08 18.73
C GLU A 167 11.64 -21.58 19.30
N ALA A 168 12.10 -22.76 18.87
CA ALA A 168 13.36 -23.35 19.31
C ALA A 168 14.61 -22.73 18.62
N GLU A 169 14.44 -21.96 17.55
CA GLU A 169 15.54 -21.38 16.78
C GLU A 169 15.92 -19.97 17.24
N VAL A 170 15.12 -19.39 18.14
CA VAL A 170 15.34 -18.06 18.70
C VAL A 170 15.93 -18.21 20.11
N GLY A 171 17.23 -18.42 20.18
CA GLY A 171 18.02 -18.49 21.41
C GLY A 171 18.95 -17.30 21.56
#